data_b9a19ffcb67da8bf364a89dd87ba6f98
#
_entry.id   b9a19ffcb67da8bf364a89dd87ba6f98
#
_cell.length_a   1.000
_cell.length_b   1.000
_cell.length_c   1.000
_cell.angle_alpha   90.00
_cell.angle_beta   90.00
_cell.angle_gamma   90.00
#
_symmetry.space_group_name_H-M   'P 1'
#
loop_
_entity.id
_entity.type
_entity.pdbx_description
1 polymer ?
#
loop_
_entity_poly.entity_id
_entity_poly.type
_entity_poly.pdbx_seq_one_letter_code
_entity_poly.pdbx_strand_id
1 'polypeptide(L)'
;MRYGVVTKIFHFESAHHLPGHRGKCAHLHGHSYRLEVTIRGPIKDAPGESDHGMVMDFDDLSRTVKNSVIERLDHRDLNEVTGLQTTAENLAHWIWNELMNQGLLQALLHRIRLWETESGYVEITQAERD
;
A
#
# COMPACT_ATOMS: atom_id res chain seq x y z
N MET A 1 -28.44 -1.57 -2.73
CA MET A 1 -27.08 -2.19 -2.86
C MET A 1 -26.31 -1.93 -1.59
N ARG A 2 -25.67 -2.96 -1.05
CA ARG A 2 -24.86 -2.82 0.16
C ARG A 2 -23.39 -2.71 -0.23
N TYR A 3 -22.61 -1.95 0.55
CA TYR A 3 -21.19 -1.75 0.36
C TYR A 3 -20.39 -2.30 1.53
N GLY A 4 -19.16 -2.64 1.28
CA GLY A 4 -18.22 -3.02 2.31
C GLY A 4 -16.91 -2.26 2.15
N VAL A 5 -16.23 -2.09 3.27
CA VAL A 5 -14.88 -1.52 3.33
C VAL A 5 -13.98 -2.63 3.87
N VAL A 6 -13.02 -3.03 3.09
CA VAL A 6 -12.21 -4.21 3.34
C VAL A 6 -10.75 -3.80 3.40
N THR A 7 -10.05 -4.22 4.44
CA THR A 7 -8.63 -3.91 4.61
C THR A 7 -7.81 -5.19 4.69
N LYS A 8 -6.69 -5.22 3.97
CA LYS A 8 -5.69 -6.28 4.08
C LYS A 8 -4.37 -5.65 4.54
N ILE A 9 -3.66 -6.34 5.42
CA ILE A 9 -2.44 -5.84 6.04
C ILE A 9 -1.24 -6.63 5.51
N PHE A 10 -0.17 -5.89 5.19
CA PHE A 10 1.07 -6.45 4.65
C PHE A 10 2.26 -5.92 5.44
N HIS A 11 3.35 -6.69 5.45
CA HIS A 11 4.61 -6.28 6.07
C HIS A 11 5.74 -6.42 5.07
N PHE A 12 6.70 -5.51 5.14
CA PHE A 12 7.94 -5.64 4.37
C PHE A 12 9.09 -4.97 5.11
N GLU A 13 10.29 -5.51 4.89
CA GLU A 13 11.53 -5.03 5.49
C GLU A 13 12.33 -4.32 4.42
N SER A 14 12.70 -3.07 4.64
CA SER A 14 13.43 -2.31 3.63
C SER A 14 14.41 -1.34 4.27
N ALA A 15 15.43 -1.00 3.51
CA ALA A 15 16.41 0.00 3.89
C ALA A 15 16.18 1.28 3.09
N HIS A 16 16.54 2.40 3.66
CA HIS A 16 16.53 3.67 2.97
C HIS A 16 17.44 4.69 3.68
N HIS A 17 17.63 5.82 3.05
CA HIS A 17 18.26 6.98 3.65
C HIS A 17 17.59 8.24 3.10
N LEU A 18 17.71 9.34 3.86
CA LEU A 18 17.12 10.62 3.47
C LEU A 18 18.27 11.61 3.19
N PRO A 19 18.72 11.71 1.93
CA PRO A 19 19.78 12.67 1.58
C PRO A 19 19.42 14.10 2.00
N GLY A 20 20.36 14.76 2.65
CA GLY A 20 20.15 16.12 3.15
C GLY A 20 19.45 16.22 4.49
N HIS A 21 19.02 15.11 5.07
CA HIS A 21 18.43 15.14 6.42
C HIS A 21 19.52 15.52 7.43
N ARG A 22 19.17 16.41 8.36
CA ARG A 22 20.13 16.94 9.35
C ARG A 22 20.43 15.97 10.50
N GLY A 23 19.67 14.88 10.62
CA GLY A 23 19.83 13.88 11.67
C GLY A 23 20.34 12.55 11.14
N LYS A 24 20.22 11.52 11.95
CA LYS A 24 20.70 10.18 11.64
C LYS A 24 20.02 9.53 10.43
N CYS A 25 18.83 10.01 10.04
CA CYS A 25 18.12 9.49 8.88
C CYS A 25 18.82 9.75 7.55
N ALA A 26 19.84 10.64 7.53
CA ALA A 26 20.69 10.81 6.35
C ALA A 26 21.52 9.56 6.06
N HIS A 27 21.75 8.71 7.04
CA HIS A 27 22.51 7.47 6.89
C HIS A 27 21.59 6.30 6.58
N LEU A 28 22.13 5.32 5.86
CA LEU A 28 21.39 4.11 5.53
C LEU A 28 20.90 3.40 6.80
N HIS A 29 19.64 3.08 6.85
CA HIS A 29 19.02 2.37 7.97
C HIS A 29 17.80 1.61 7.45
N GLY A 30 17.22 0.75 8.30
CA GLY A 30 16.09 -0.08 7.92
C GLY A 30 14.90 0.07 8.84
N HIS A 31 13.75 -0.30 8.30
CA HIS A 31 12.48 -0.34 9.04
C HIS A 31 11.71 -1.61 8.71
N SER A 32 10.89 -2.04 9.65
CA SER A 32 9.83 -3.01 9.43
C SER A 32 8.56 -2.22 9.11
N TYR A 33 8.24 -2.14 7.82
CA TYR A 33 7.06 -1.41 7.35
C TYR A 33 5.81 -2.25 7.49
N ARG A 34 4.70 -1.59 7.78
CA ARG A 34 3.36 -2.19 7.73
C ARG A 34 2.52 -1.38 6.75
N LEU A 35 1.91 -2.05 5.80
CA LEU A 35 1.04 -1.43 4.81
C LEU A 35 -0.37 -1.97 4.98
N GLU A 36 -1.34 -1.06 5.14
CA GLU A 36 -2.76 -1.38 5.13
C GLU A 36 -3.36 -0.89 3.82
N VAL A 37 -3.94 -1.80 3.06
CA VAL A 37 -4.62 -1.47 1.80
C VAL A 37 -6.11 -1.67 2.01
N THR A 38 -6.87 -0.60 1.85
CA THR A 38 -8.32 -0.59 2.06
C THR A 38 -9.02 -0.33 0.74
N ILE A 39 -9.96 -1.20 0.40
CA ILE A 39 -10.85 -1.05 -0.75
C ILE A 39 -12.27 -0.85 -0.27
N ARG A 40 -13.08 -0.17 -1.08
CA ARG A 40 -14.50 0.02 -0.84
C ARG A 40 -15.27 -0.29 -2.12
N GLY A 41 -16.30 -1.09 -2.00
CA GLY A 41 -17.10 -1.45 -3.16
C GLY A 41 -18.41 -2.14 -2.79
N PRO A 42 -19.23 -2.43 -3.79
CA PRO A 42 -20.47 -3.16 -3.57
C PRO A 42 -20.17 -4.61 -3.18
N ILE A 43 -20.97 -5.13 -2.28
CA ILE A 43 -20.97 -6.56 -1.94
C ILE A 43 -21.65 -7.29 -3.10
N LYS A 44 -20.94 -8.19 -3.72
CA LYS A 44 -21.40 -8.90 -4.92
C LYS A 44 -22.59 -9.80 -4.61
N ASP A 45 -23.67 -9.61 -5.33
CA ASP A 45 -24.84 -10.47 -5.27
C ASP A 45 -24.88 -11.32 -6.55
N ALA A 46 -24.21 -12.46 -6.49
CA ALA A 46 -24.07 -13.39 -7.61
C ALA A 46 -24.05 -14.83 -7.10
N PRO A 47 -25.23 -15.38 -6.66
CA PRO A 47 -25.30 -16.73 -6.12
C PRO A 47 -24.71 -17.76 -7.10
N GLY A 48 -23.87 -18.63 -6.57
CA GLY A 48 -23.17 -19.64 -7.37
C GLY A 48 -21.80 -19.24 -7.83
N GLU A 49 -21.44 -17.95 -7.78
CA GLU A 49 -20.06 -17.50 -8.06
C GLU A 49 -19.23 -17.57 -6.78
N SER A 50 -17.92 -17.82 -6.93
CA SER A 50 -17.03 -18.03 -5.79
C SER A 50 -16.85 -16.78 -4.91
N ASP A 51 -17.06 -15.60 -5.48
CA ASP A 51 -16.94 -14.33 -4.76
C ASP A 51 -18.30 -13.72 -4.37
N HIS A 52 -19.37 -14.53 -4.43
CA HIS A 52 -20.67 -14.09 -3.92
C HIS A 52 -20.58 -13.67 -2.47
N GLY A 53 -21.14 -12.50 -2.15
CA GLY A 53 -21.09 -11.95 -0.80
C GLY A 53 -19.82 -11.20 -0.46
N MET A 54 -18.93 -10.96 -1.42
CA MET A 54 -17.65 -10.28 -1.21
C MET A 54 -17.57 -8.98 -2.00
N VAL A 55 -16.79 -8.03 -1.48
CA VAL A 55 -16.34 -6.88 -2.27
C VAL A 55 -15.24 -7.36 -3.23
N MET A 56 -14.31 -8.11 -2.70
CA MET A 56 -13.24 -8.78 -3.44
C MET A 56 -12.73 -9.93 -2.59
N ASP A 57 -12.37 -11.03 -3.21
CA ASP A 57 -11.73 -12.14 -2.52
C ASP A 57 -10.41 -11.65 -1.89
N PHE A 58 -10.20 -11.96 -0.61
CA PHE A 58 -8.97 -11.55 0.10
C PHE A 58 -7.71 -12.09 -0.59
N ASP A 59 -7.78 -13.28 -1.19
CA ASP A 59 -6.63 -13.87 -1.90
C ASP A 59 -6.28 -13.08 -3.16
N ASP A 60 -7.28 -12.59 -3.89
CA ASP A 60 -7.07 -11.76 -5.08
C ASP A 60 -6.46 -10.41 -4.68
N LEU A 61 -6.97 -9.80 -3.63
CA LEU A 61 -6.43 -8.55 -3.10
C LEU A 61 -4.97 -8.74 -2.66
N SER A 62 -4.72 -9.81 -1.91
CA SER A 62 -3.39 -10.14 -1.40
C SER A 62 -2.39 -10.34 -2.54
N ARG A 63 -2.74 -11.13 -3.54
CA ARG A 63 -1.88 -11.41 -4.69
C ARG A 63 -1.56 -10.15 -5.47
N THR A 64 -2.57 -9.31 -5.70
CA THR A 64 -2.40 -8.06 -6.44
C THR A 64 -1.44 -7.12 -5.74
N VAL A 65 -1.60 -6.93 -4.43
CA VAL A 65 -0.73 -6.05 -3.65
C VAL A 65 0.69 -6.62 -3.54
N LYS A 66 0.81 -7.91 -3.30
CA LYS A 66 2.14 -8.55 -3.20
C LYS A 66 2.92 -8.41 -4.50
N ASN A 67 2.29 -8.68 -5.63
CA ASN A 67 2.96 -8.63 -6.93
C ASN A 67 3.30 -7.21 -7.36
N SER A 68 2.45 -6.24 -7.05
CA SER A 68 2.64 -4.86 -7.51
C SER A 68 3.51 -4.01 -6.57
N VAL A 69 3.53 -4.32 -5.28
CA VAL A 69 4.19 -3.48 -4.28
C VAL A 69 5.17 -4.27 -3.42
N ILE A 70 4.70 -5.29 -2.71
CA ILE A 70 5.50 -5.93 -1.65
C ILE A 70 6.77 -6.56 -2.22
N GLU A 71 6.68 -7.33 -3.29
CA GLU A 71 7.83 -8.00 -3.91
C GLU A 71 8.88 -7.02 -4.43
N ARG A 72 8.46 -5.80 -4.76
CA ARG A 72 9.37 -4.77 -5.27
C ARG A 72 10.06 -3.99 -4.17
N LEU A 73 9.50 -3.98 -2.96
CA LEU A 73 10.02 -3.20 -1.83
C LEU A 73 10.70 -4.05 -0.77
N ASP A 74 10.25 -5.28 -0.58
CA ASP A 74 10.73 -6.14 0.49
C ASP A 74 12.19 -6.54 0.28
N HIS A 75 13.02 -6.36 1.31
CA HIS A 75 14.46 -6.62 1.29
C HIS A 75 15.21 -5.84 0.19
N ARG A 76 14.77 -4.59 -0.05
CA ARG A 76 15.36 -3.70 -1.05
C ARG A 76 15.78 -2.38 -0.43
N ASP A 77 16.61 -1.65 -1.18
CA ASP A 77 16.91 -0.24 -0.91
C ASP A 77 15.85 0.60 -1.62
N LEU A 78 15.02 1.28 -0.85
CA LEU A 78 13.88 2.03 -1.38
C LEU A 78 14.32 3.20 -2.26
N ASN A 79 15.47 3.82 -1.97
CA ASN A 79 15.99 4.90 -2.80
C ASN A 79 16.31 4.41 -4.20
N GLU A 80 16.87 3.19 -4.32
CA GLU A 80 17.17 2.60 -5.62
C GLU A 80 15.91 2.20 -6.39
N VAL A 81 14.93 1.60 -5.69
CA VAL A 81 13.70 1.12 -6.34
C VAL A 81 12.86 2.27 -6.84
N THR A 82 12.69 3.33 -6.03
CA THR A 82 11.73 4.39 -6.31
C THR A 82 12.34 5.62 -6.96
N GLY A 83 13.62 5.88 -6.74
CA GLY A 83 14.26 7.11 -7.18
C GLY A 83 13.79 8.35 -6.45
N LEU A 84 13.10 8.19 -5.34
CA LEU A 84 12.48 9.29 -4.59
C LEU A 84 13.32 9.66 -3.37
N GLN A 85 13.00 10.84 -2.79
CA GLN A 85 13.28 11.09 -1.38
C GLN A 85 12.30 10.22 -0.60
N THR A 86 12.79 9.15 0.02
CA THR A 86 11.97 8.06 0.53
C THR A 86 11.38 8.32 1.92
N THR A 87 10.85 9.51 2.14
CA THR A 87 9.99 9.77 3.29
C THR A 87 8.78 8.85 3.24
N ALA A 88 8.18 8.58 4.38
CA ALA A 88 6.95 7.77 4.42
C ALA A 88 5.86 8.37 3.53
N GLU A 89 5.77 9.71 3.49
CA GLU A 89 4.80 10.43 2.67
C GLU A 89 5.00 10.16 1.17
N ASN A 90 6.22 10.35 0.68
CA ASN A 90 6.53 10.11 -0.74
C ASN A 90 6.39 8.64 -1.10
N LEU A 91 6.83 7.75 -0.22
CA LEU A 91 6.70 6.31 -0.44
C LEU A 91 5.22 5.90 -0.50
N ALA A 92 4.39 6.46 0.37
CA ALA A 92 2.96 6.17 0.36
C ALA A 92 2.30 6.60 -0.97
N HIS A 93 2.65 7.77 -1.49
CA HIS A 93 2.16 8.20 -2.81
C HIS A 93 2.66 7.29 -3.94
N TRP A 94 3.92 6.86 -3.86
CA TRP A 94 4.46 5.89 -4.84
C TRP A 94 3.66 4.58 -4.80
N ILE A 95 3.39 4.06 -3.60
CA ILE A 95 2.60 2.84 -3.42
C ILE A 95 1.19 3.02 -4.01
N TRP A 96 0.54 4.14 -3.71
CA TRP A 96 -0.79 4.44 -4.27
C TRP A 96 -0.77 4.37 -5.79
N ASN A 97 0.21 4.99 -6.44
CA ASN A 97 0.33 4.97 -7.89
C ASN A 97 0.47 3.54 -8.43
N GLU A 98 1.31 2.74 -7.79
CA GLU A 98 1.52 1.36 -8.22
C GLU A 98 0.24 0.52 -8.08
N LEU A 99 -0.52 0.73 -7.01
CA LEU A 99 -1.80 0.05 -6.81
C LEU A 99 -2.83 0.50 -7.84
N MET A 100 -2.88 1.79 -8.15
CA MET A 100 -3.82 2.32 -9.15
C MET A 100 -3.52 1.85 -10.57
N ASN A 101 -2.30 1.41 -10.84
CA ASN A 101 -1.95 0.80 -12.13
C ASN A 101 -2.51 -0.62 -12.27
N GLN A 102 -3.04 -1.20 -11.18
CA GLN A 102 -3.66 -2.52 -11.22
C GLN A 102 -5.15 -2.35 -11.54
N GLY A 103 -5.60 -2.85 -12.70
CA GLY A 103 -6.98 -2.71 -13.14
C GLY A 103 -8.00 -3.20 -12.10
N LEU A 104 -7.64 -4.22 -11.34
CA LEU A 104 -8.52 -4.78 -10.31
C LEU A 104 -8.83 -3.78 -9.19
N LEU A 105 -7.91 -2.85 -8.92
CA LEU A 105 -8.01 -1.92 -7.79
C LEU A 105 -8.48 -0.52 -8.18
N GLN A 106 -8.43 -0.15 -9.46
CA GLN A 106 -8.66 1.24 -9.89
C GLN A 106 -9.97 1.85 -9.38
N ALA A 107 -11.05 1.09 -9.41
CA ALA A 107 -12.37 1.58 -9.00
C ALA A 107 -12.64 1.40 -7.51
N LEU A 108 -11.82 0.63 -6.81
CA LEU A 108 -12.11 0.20 -5.45
C LEU A 108 -11.15 0.73 -4.41
N LEU A 109 -9.93 1.13 -4.81
CA LEU A 109 -8.93 1.60 -3.85
C LEU A 109 -9.45 2.82 -3.11
N HIS A 110 -9.53 2.70 -1.79
CA HIS A 110 -10.16 3.70 -0.93
C HIS A 110 -9.16 4.42 -0.05
N ARG A 111 -8.22 3.70 0.54
CA ARG A 111 -7.24 4.25 1.47
C ARG A 111 -6.05 3.32 1.58
N ILE A 112 -4.89 3.90 1.80
CA ILE A 112 -3.74 3.15 2.30
C ILE A 112 -3.20 3.82 3.55
N ARG A 113 -2.60 3.04 4.43
CA ARG A 113 -1.82 3.51 5.57
C ARG A 113 -0.47 2.84 5.51
N LEU A 114 0.58 3.65 5.57
CA LEU A 114 1.95 3.15 5.60
C LEU A 114 2.58 3.50 6.93
N TRP A 115 2.88 2.47 7.70
CA TRP A 115 3.55 2.57 8.99
C TRP A 115 5.04 2.34 8.77
N GLU A 116 5.86 3.37 9.02
CA GLU A 116 7.31 3.24 8.97
C GLU A 116 7.84 2.64 10.28
N THR A 117 7.21 3.02 11.40
CA THR A 117 7.48 2.50 12.74
C THR A 117 6.16 2.05 13.36
N GLU A 118 6.23 1.44 14.55
CA GLU A 118 5.02 0.97 15.24
C GLU A 118 4.08 2.11 15.69
N SER A 119 4.60 3.33 15.81
CA SER A 119 3.86 4.43 16.44
C SER A 119 3.42 5.52 15.45
N GLY A 120 3.78 5.43 14.17
CA GLY A 120 3.44 6.49 13.23
C GLY A 120 3.13 5.96 11.84
N TYR A 121 2.15 6.56 11.20
CA TYR A 121 1.79 6.19 9.84
C TYR A 121 1.38 7.40 9.01
N VAL A 122 1.48 7.24 7.70
CA VAL A 122 0.96 8.17 6.71
C VAL A 122 -0.29 7.55 6.08
N GLU A 123 -1.32 8.33 5.92
CA GLU A 123 -2.55 7.90 5.27
C GLU A 123 -2.76 8.64 3.97
N ILE A 124 -3.08 7.91 2.91
CA ILE A 124 -3.39 8.46 1.59
C ILE A 124 -4.78 7.98 1.18
N THR A 125 -5.62 8.94 0.80
CA THR A 125 -6.89 8.72 0.11
C THR A 125 -6.89 9.55 -1.15
N GLN A 126 -7.97 9.53 -1.92
CA GLN A 126 -8.08 10.39 -3.12
C GLN A 126 -7.94 11.88 -2.74
N ALA A 127 -8.35 12.25 -1.53
CA ALA A 127 -8.27 13.64 -1.07
C ALA A 127 -6.84 14.18 -0.99
N GLU A 128 -5.83 13.32 -0.81
CA GLU A 128 -4.43 13.70 -0.76
C GLU A 128 -3.76 13.68 -2.15
N ARG A 129 -4.53 13.37 -3.18
CA ARG A 129 -4.09 13.34 -4.59
C ARG A 129 -4.65 14.54 -5.32
N ASP A 130 -3.88 15.17 -6.12
CA ASP A 130 -4.35 16.32 -6.93
C ASP A 130 -3.93 16.19 -8.39
#